data_62524ed148082b0874790d50ed26fefb
#
_entry.id   62524ed148082b0874790d50ed26fefb
#
_cell.length_a   1.000
_cell.length_b   1.000
_cell.length_c   1.000
_cell.angle_alpha   90.00
_cell.angle_beta   90.00
_cell.angle_gamma   90.00
#
_symmetry.space_group_name_H-M   'P 1'
#
loop_
_entity.id
_entity.type
_entity.pdbx_description
1 polymer ?
#
loop_
_entity_poly.entity_id
_entity_poly.type
_entity_poly.pdbx_seq_one_letter_code
_entity_poly.pdbx_strand_id
1 'polypeptide(L)'
;MPVEAEPQASEQYAPLQRMRYSAAQVMAEAVQEMFPAAKLGSGSANEDGFYYDFELPRPLTLADFPEIEQRMARISAGKYPFVRDHWSRLKALEYFRAKGQPYKVEIIESMPGEDKVNAYQQQNDFPELCRMQERGNWPAGVAICRQHDFLDLCPGPLVEHTGQIGPFKLMSVAGAYWRGDEHRSMLQRLYGTAWFAQEELDQYLLRLEEAQKRDHRKLGRELGIFMMSPEVGPGLPLWLPKGVVLRETLESFLRQEQLRRGYMPVMTPDIGLIDMYKTSGHWYKYRDSMYPPMVVKPQAGLDANTDEPQGEVYVLRPMNCPHHIQIYKSELRSYRDLPLRLAEVGTAYRLEQAGELNGLLRSRAFTIDDSHIFALPEQLDDEFISVVDLVLLVFNVLGISDYRARVGLRDPASSKYVGSDEVWEKAQSAIINALEKLSFPYISQEGEAGFYGPKLDFVFRDALGRKWQLGTV
;
A
#
# COMPACT_ATOMS: atom_id res chain seq x y z
N MET A 1 -10.88 -31.83 -2.04
CA MET A 1 -9.62 -32.09 -1.32
C MET A 1 -9.21 -30.76 -0.71
N PRO A 2 -8.88 -30.68 0.57
CA PRO A 2 -8.35 -29.45 1.11
C PRO A 2 -7.04 -29.13 0.37
N VAL A 3 -6.97 -27.97 -0.24
CA VAL A 3 -5.70 -27.42 -0.75
C VAL A 3 -4.84 -27.25 0.51
N GLU A 4 -3.72 -27.97 0.56
CA GLU A 4 -2.74 -27.79 1.62
C GLU A 4 -2.47 -26.27 1.72
N ALA A 5 -2.62 -25.73 2.90
CA ALA A 5 -2.26 -24.37 3.18
C ALA A 5 -0.79 -24.22 2.78
N GLU A 6 -0.52 -23.40 1.75
CA GLU A 6 0.86 -23.00 1.48
C GLU A 6 1.45 -22.50 2.80
N PRO A 7 2.67 -22.92 3.18
CA PRO A 7 3.31 -22.46 4.40
C PRO A 7 3.24 -20.95 4.43
N GLN A 8 2.86 -20.42 5.57
CA GLN A 8 2.63 -18.98 5.74
C GLN A 8 3.76 -18.21 5.07
N ALA A 9 3.44 -17.31 4.16
CA ALA A 9 4.40 -16.58 3.32
C ALA A 9 5.57 -15.96 4.13
N SER A 10 5.40 -15.80 5.45
CA SER A 10 6.41 -15.34 6.39
C SER A 10 7.62 -16.27 6.54
N GLU A 11 7.46 -17.61 6.47
CA GLU A 11 8.57 -18.53 6.67
C GLU A 11 9.42 -18.73 5.41
N GLN A 12 8.83 -18.65 4.23
CA GLN A 12 9.54 -18.83 2.96
C GLN A 12 10.32 -17.58 2.54
N TYR A 13 9.85 -16.37 2.92
CA TYR A 13 10.53 -15.11 2.61
C TYR A 13 11.62 -14.71 3.62
N ALA A 14 11.62 -15.28 4.82
CA ALA A 14 12.61 -14.94 5.84
C ALA A 14 14.07 -15.13 5.39
N PRO A 15 14.48 -16.22 4.70
CA PRO A 15 15.84 -16.39 4.20
C PRO A 15 16.21 -15.37 3.11
N LEU A 16 15.31 -15.07 2.18
CA LEU A 16 15.53 -14.11 1.10
C LEU A 16 15.63 -12.69 1.62
N GLN A 17 14.76 -12.30 2.55
CA GLN A 17 14.82 -11.00 3.20
C GLN A 17 16.10 -10.82 4.00
N ARG A 18 16.54 -11.87 4.70
CA ARG A 18 17.83 -11.87 5.42
C ARG A 18 18.99 -11.61 4.47
N MET A 19 19.03 -12.31 3.33
CA MET A 19 20.05 -12.12 2.31
C MET A 19 20.01 -10.70 1.72
N ARG A 20 18.82 -10.20 1.39
CA ARG A 20 18.62 -8.83 0.87
C ARG A 20 19.03 -7.75 1.87
N TYR A 21 18.69 -7.94 3.14
CA TYR A 21 19.13 -7.01 4.17
C TYR A 21 20.66 -7.00 4.30
N SER A 22 21.31 -8.17 4.22
CA SER A 22 22.77 -8.28 4.17
C SER A 22 23.37 -7.63 2.92
N ALA A 23 22.71 -7.76 1.76
CA ALA A 23 23.10 -7.09 0.53
C ALA A 23 23.03 -5.55 0.64
N ALA A 24 22.05 -5.02 1.39
CA ALA A 24 21.98 -3.58 1.68
C ALA A 24 23.20 -3.10 2.48
N GLN A 25 23.70 -3.90 3.43
CA GLN A 25 24.90 -3.57 4.22
C GLN A 25 26.17 -3.60 3.34
N VAL A 26 26.29 -4.60 2.46
CA VAL A 26 27.39 -4.68 1.48
C VAL A 26 27.34 -3.51 0.48
N MET A 27 26.14 -3.09 0.06
CA MET A 27 25.98 -1.91 -0.77
C MET A 27 26.42 -0.64 -0.05
N ALA A 28 26.09 -0.51 1.24
CA ALA A 28 26.50 0.64 2.03
C ALA A 28 28.02 0.73 2.17
N GLU A 29 28.71 -0.40 2.40
CA GLU A 29 30.16 -0.49 2.39
C GLU A 29 30.75 -0.09 1.03
N ALA A 30 30.23 -0.64 -0.06
CA ALA A 30 30.68 -0.36 -1.42
C ALA A 30 30.53 1.13 -1.80
N VAL A 31 29.42 1.76 -1.40
CA VAL A 31 29.19 3.20 -1.62
C VAL A 31 30.14 4.03 -0.75
N GLN A 32 30.39 3.64 0.51
CA GLN A 32 31.30 4.37 1.38
C GLN A 32 32.76 4.26 0.92
N GLU A 33 33.16 3.14 0.35
CA GLU A 33 34.48 3.02 -0.29
C GLU A 33 34.65 3.95 -1.50
N MET A 34 33.58 4.14 -2.27
CA MET A 34 33.58 5.05 -3.42
C MET A 34 33.50 6.51 -2.98
N PHE A 35 32.78 6.77 -1.92
CA PHE A 35 32.56 8.10 -1.32
C PHE A 35 32.88 8.10 0.18
N PRO A 36 34.16 8.26 0.57
CA PRO A 36 34.53 8.22 2.00
C PRO A 36 33.83 9.26 2.89
N ALA A 37 33.35 10.36 2.29
CA ALA A 37 32.59 11.41 2.98
C ALA A 37 31.07 11.12 3.03
N ALA A 38 30.62 9.96 2.56
CA ALA A 38 29.20 9.59 2.56
C ALA A 38 28.64 9.55 3.99
N LYS A 39 27.47 10.16 4.19
CA LYS A 39 26.71 10.02 5.43
C LYS A 39 25.62 8.97 5.21
N LEU A 40 25.62 7.99 6.08
CA LEU A 40 24.77 6.82 6.01
C LEU A 40 23.43 7.10 6.70
N GLY A 41 22.34 6.96 5.98
CA GLY A 41 20.98 6.98 6.51
C GLY A 41 20.56 5.62 7.08
N SER A 42 19.56 5.00 6.49
CA SER A 42 19.06 3.68 6.87
C SER A 42 18.94 2.75 5.68
N GLY A 43 19.14 1.46 5.91
CA GLY A 43 18.93 0.41 4.92
C GLY A 43 17.84 -0.57 5.34
N SER A 44 17.14 -1.15 4.36
CA SER A 44 16.12 -2.16 4.60
C SER A 44 15.99 -3.11 3.43
N ALA A 45 15.28 -4.22 3.66
CA ALA A 45 14.86 -5.17 2.65
C ALA A 45 13.33 -5.19 2.55
N ASN A 46 12.82 -5.44 1.35
CA ASN A 46 11.40 -5.60 1.07
C ASN A 46 11.15 -6.85 0.20
N GLU A 47 9.89 -7.06 -0.22
CA GLU A 47 9.51 -8.21 -1.07
C GLU A 47 10.23 -8.23 -2.42
N ASP A 48 10.65 -7.09 -2.97
CA ASP A 48 11.25 -6.99 -4.30
C ASP A 48 12.77 -6.83 -4.28
N GLY A 49 13.35 -6.41 -3.15
CA GLY A 49 14.78 -6.13 -3.09
C GLY A 49 15.24 -5.53 -1.77
N PHE A 50 16.16 -4.61 -1.89
CA PHE A 50 16.75 -3.88 -0.77
C PHE A 50 17.04 -2.44 -1.17
N TYR A 51 17.23 -1.58 -0.18
CA TYR A 51 17.67 -0.20 -0.40
C TYR A 51 18.56 0.30 0.73
N TYR A 52 19.23 1.42 0.46
CA TYR A 52 19.96 2.16 1.48
C TYR A 52 19.94 3.66 1.14
N ASP A 53 19.85 4.51 2.18
CA ASP A 53 19.78 5.96 2.07
C ASP A 53 21.14 6.60 2.33
N PHE A 54 21.53 7.53 1.47
CA PHE A 54 22.83 8.20 1.55
C PHE A 54 22.70 9.72 1.38
N GLU A 55 23.46 10.48 2.13
CA GLU A 55 23.84 11.85 1.77
C GLU A 55 25.25 11.80 1.18
N LEU A 56 25.38 12.20 -0.08
CA LEU A 56 26.60 12.07 -0.87
C LEU A 56 27.11 13.43 -1.34
N PRO A 57 28.43 13.58 -1.60
CA PRO A 57 29.02 14.82 -2.12
C PRO A 57 28.47 15.24 -3.48
N ARG A 58 28.01 14.28 -4.27
CA ARG A 58 27.33 14.49 -5.55
C ARG A 58 26.19 13.48 -5.75
N PRO A 59 25.22 13.78 -6.61
CA PRO A 59 24.20 12.81 -6.98
C PRO A 59 24.80 11.55 -7.62
N LEU A 60 24.24 10.39 -7.25
CA LEU A 60 24.44 9.14 -7.98
C LEU A 60 23.68 9.16 -9.30
N THR A 61 24.28 8.54 -10.31
CA THR A 61 23.67 8.31 -11.61
C THR A 61 23.74 6.84 -11.96
N LEU A 62 23.02 6.40 -12.97
CA LEU A 62 23.09 5.02 -13.48
C LEU A 62 24.50 4.62 -13.94
N ALA A 63 25.34 5.60 -14.31
CA ALA A 63 26.73 5.36 -14.69
C ALA A 63 27.62 4.91 -13.52
N ASP A 64 27.22 5.18 -12.28
CA ASP A 64 27.95 4.78 -11.08
C ASP A 64 27.68 3.32 -10.69
N PHE A 65 26.56 2.74 -11.15
CA PHE A 65 26.11 1.40 -10.74
C PHE A 65 27.12 0.29 -11.03
N PRO A 66 27.74 0.22 -12.22
CA PRO A 66 28.71 -0.86 -12.50
C PRO A 66 29.90 -0.86 -11.54
N GLU A 67 30.39 0.31 -11.11
CA GLU A 67 31.49 0.41 -10.17
C GLU A 67 31.05 -0.03 -8.77
N ILE A 68 29.86 0.39 -8.30
CA ILE A 68 29.31 -0.03 -7.02
C ILE A 68 29.07 -1.54 -7.03
N GLU A 69 28.48 -2.10 -8.08
CA GLU A 69 28.24 -3.55 -8.23
C GLU A 69 29.56 -4.33 -8.21
N GLN A 70 30.59 -3.83 -8.85
CA GLN A 70 31.92 -4.47 -8.82
C GLN A 70 32.50 -4.50 -7.40
N ARG A 71 32.37 -3.42 -6.65
CA ARG A 71 32.80 -3.36 -5.24
C ARG A 71 32.00 -4.32 -4.37
N MET A 72 30.66 -4.32 -4.51
CA MET A 72 29.79 -5.27 -3.83
C MET A 72 30.18 -6.72 -4.13
N ALA A 73 30.43 -7.07 -5.39
CA ALA A 73 30.88 -8.41 -5.79
C ALA A 73 32.21 -8.80 -5.16
N ARG A 74 33.18 -7.85 -5.09
CA ARG A 74 34.47 -8.07 -4.41
C ARG A 74 34.28 -8.33 -2.92
N ILE A 75 33.45 -7.55 -2.24
CA ILE A 75 33.15 -7.71 -0.81
C ILE A 75 32.47 -9.06 -0.57
N SER A 76 31.49 -9.43 -1.41
CA SER A 76 30.79 -10.71 -1.32
C SER A 76 31.77 -11.89 -1.51
N ALA A 77 32.67 -11.82 -2.50
CA ALA A 77 33.67 -12.85 -2.76
C ALA A 77 34.67 -13.01 -1.60
N GLY A 78 34.87 -11.98 -0.79
CA GLY A 78 35.73 -12.02 0.39
C GLY A 78 35.24 -12.90 1.52
N LYS A 79 33.95 -13.29 1.51
CA LYS A 79 33.30 -14.15 2.52
C LYS A 79 33.50 -13.65 3.96
N TYR A 80 33.47 -12.32 4.16
CA TYR A 80 33.65 -11.71 5.46
C TYR A 80 32.47 -12.04 6.39
N PRO A 81 32.72 -12.46 7.64
CA PRO A 81 31.65 -12.76 8.58
C PRO A 81 30.90 -11.48 8.98
N PHE A 82 29.58 -11.59 9.09
CA PHE A 82 28.78 -10.57 9.75
C PHE A 82 28.83 -10.77 11.26
N VAL A 83 29.55 -9.90 11.95
CA VAL A 83 29.69 -9.95 13.41
C VAL A 83 28.68 -8.97 14.03
N ARG A 84 27.75 -9.51 14.80
CA ARG A 84 26.80 -8.69 15.58
C ARG A 84 27.37 -8.41 16.97
N ASP A 85 27.17 -7.18 17.40
CA ASP A 85 27.53 -6.72 18.73
C ASP A 85 26.44 -5.80 19.28
N HIS A 86 26.38 -5.67 20.60
CA HIS A 86 25.48 -4.74 21.28
C HIS A 86 26.31 -3.76 22.08
N TRP A 87 26.25 -2.51 21.70
CA TRP A 87 26.99 -1.45 22.37
C TRP A 87 26.08 -0.66 23.32
N SER A 88 26.67 -0.11 24.39
CA SER A 88 25.96 0.90 25.14
C SER A 88 25.66 2.11 24.25
N ARG A 89 24.54 2.77 24.51
CA ARG A 89 24.13 3.97 23.77
C ARG A 89 25.24 5.04 23.72
N LEU A 90 25.92 5.23 24.83
CA LEU A 90 27.06 6.18 24.93
C LEU A 90 28.20 5.82 23.96
N LYS A 91 28.65 4.56 23.97
CA LYS A 91 29.71 4.07 23.07
C LYS A 91 29.33 4.24 21.60
N ALA A 92 28.08 3.92 21.24
CA ALA A 92 27.59 4.05 19.87
C ALA A 92 27.55 5.52 19.44
N LEU A 93 27.03 6.42 20.28
CA LEU A 93 27.01 7.86 20.02
C LEU A 93 28.42 8.44 19.82
N GLU A 94 29.35 8.09 20.67
CA GLU A 94 30.76 8.54 20.56
C GLU A 94 31.37 8.09 19.24
N TYR A 95 31.17 6.83 18.86
CA TYR A 95 31.70 6.29 17.62
C TYR A 95 31.14 6.99 16.39
N PHE A 96 29.79 7.07 16.26
CA PHE A 96 29.18 7.65 15.07
C PHE A 96 29.37 9.17 14.98
N ARG A 97 29.48 9.88 16.10
CA ARG A 97 29.91 11.29 16.14
C ARG A 97 31.33 11.46 15.61
N ALA A 98 32.27 10.65 16.09
CA ALA A 98 33.65 10.67 15.63
C ALA A 98 33.82 10.32 14.14
N LYS A 99 32.90 9.49 13.60
CA LYS A 99 32.85 9.14 12.18
C LYS A 99 32.04 10.14 11.32
N GLY A 100 31.51 11.21 11.90
CA GLY A 100 30.72 12.22 11.16
C GLY A 100 29.40 11.67 10.57
N GLN A 101 28.74 10.76 11.26
CA GLN A 101 27.51 10.10 10.80
C GLN A 101 26.26 10.65 11.53
N PRO A 102 25.76 11.84 11.16
CA PRO A 102 24.71 12.54 11.90
C PRO A 102 23.37 11.76 11.92
N TYR A 103 23.02 11.09 10.86
CA TYR A 103 21.77 10.31 10.78
C TYR A 103 21.79 9.12 11.73
N LYS A 104 22.95 8.45 11.89
CA LYS A 104 23.10 7.37 12.87
C LYS A 104 23.03 7.90 14.31
N VAL A 105 23.62 9.06 14.56
CA VAL A 105 23.50 9.73 15.86
C VAL A 105 22.03 10.03 16.17
N GLU A 106 21.30 10.62 15.23
CA GLU A 106 19.88 10.94 15.42
C GLU A 106 19.02 9.67 15.65
N ILE A 107 19.29 8.58 14.93
CA ILE A 107 18.60 7.30 15.16
C ILE A 107 18.84 6.86 16.61
N ILE A 108 20.08 6.83 17.07
CA ILE A 108 20.42 6.40 18.43
C ILE A 108 19.80 7.31 19.49
N GLU A 109 19.80 8.63 19.27
CA GLU A 109 19.20 9.61 20.19
C GLU A 109 17.67 9.47 20.28
N SER A 110 17.00 9.00 19.23
CA SER A 110 15.57 8.76 19.22
C SER A 110 15.14 7.41 19.83
N MET A 111 16.09 6.53 20.16
CA MET A 111 15.78 5.25 20.82
C MET A 111 15.25 5.48 22.24
N PRO A 112 14.19 4.77 22.67
CA PRO A 112 13.67 4.86 24.04
C PRO A 112 14.74 4.45 25.08
N GLY A 113 14.64 5.02 26.29
CA GLY A 113 15.57 4.73 27.39
C GLY A 113 15.52 3.27 27.86
N GLU A 114 16.56 2.86 28.57
CA GLU A 114 16.85 1.46 28.99
C GLU A 114 15.73 0.78 29.81
N ASP A 115 14.84 1.54 30.44
CA ASP A 115 13.85 1.02 31.40
C ASP A 115 12.69 0.23 30.79
N LYS A 116 12.49 0.25 29.47
CA LYS A 116 11.34 -0.41 28.80
C LYS A 116 11.69 -1.72 28.08
N VAL A 117 12.90 -2.16 28.15
CA VAL A 117 13.48 -3.13 27.22
C VAL A 117 13.42 -4.59 27.68
N ASN A 118 13.28 -4.85 28.97
CA ASN A 118 13.44 -6.20 29.53
C ASN A 118 12.32 -7.21 29.16
N ALA A 119 11.20 -6.78 28.56
CA ALA A 119 10.09 -7.67 28.27
C ALA A 119 10.20 -8.43 26.93
N TYR A 120 10.98 -7.92 25.97
CA TYR A 120 11.00 -8.43 24.60
C TYR A 120 12.25 -9.24 24.18
N GLN A 121 13.26 -9.32 25.02
CA GLN A 121 14.49 -10.07 24.73
C GLN A 121 14.31 -11.60 24.66
N GLN A 122 13.17 -12.12 25.07
CA GLN A 122 12.90 -13.56 25.13
C GLN A 122 12.19 -14.15 23.89
N GLN A 123 11.74 -13.34 22.96
CA GLN A 123 11.10 -13.81 21.74
C GLN A 123 11.87 -13.38 20.50
N ASN A 124 12.46 -14.37 19.82
CA ASN A 124 13.19 -14.20 18.53
C ASN A 124 12.25 -13.89 17.34
N ASP A 125 11.30 -12.97 17.49
CA ASP A 125 10.32 -12.63 16.45
C ASP A 125 10.78 -11.41 15.63
N PHE A 126 11.29 -11.68 14.43
CA PHE A 126 11.83 -10.66 13.52
C PHE A 126 10.78 -9.72 12.91
N PRO A 127 9.58 -10.17 12.51
CA PRO A 127 8.51 -9.26 12.10
C PRO A 127 8.12 -8.26 13.19
N GLU A 128 8.23 -8.66 14.46
CA GLU A 128 7.98 -7.78 15.59
C GLU A 128 9.12 -6.77 15.81
N LEU A 129 10.37 -7.16 15.59
CA LEU A 129 11.52 -6.24 15.62
C LEU A 129 11.42 -5.13 14.55
N CYS A 130 10.97 -5.45 13.35
CA CYS A 130 10.71 -4.45 12.31
C CYS A 130 9.52 -3.54 12.68
N ARG A 131 8.44 -4.11 13.20
CA ARG A 131 7.28 -3.34 13.72
C ARG A 131 7.64 -2.48 14.93
N MET A 132 8.57 -2.95 15.78
CA MET A 132 9.09 -2.18 16.91
C MET A 132 9.99 -1.03 16.45
N GLN A 133 10.74 -1.21 15.36
CA GLN A 133 11.49 -0.13 14.72
C GLN A 133 10.55 0.98 14.23
N GLU A 134 9.47 0.61 13.57
CA GLU A 134 8.43 1.54 13.09
C GLU A 134 7.67 2.22 14.25
N ARG A 135 7.49 1.53 15.38
CA ARG A 135 6.83 2.03 16.59
C ARG A 135 7.75 2.70 17.61
N GLY A 136 9.07 2.77 17.32
CA GLY A 136 10.06 3.36 18.23
C GLY A 136 10.42 2.52 19.46
N ASN A 137 10.10 1.24 19.50
CA ASN A 137 10.41 0.30 20.57
C ASN A 137 11.67 -0.52 20.24
N TRP A 138 12.80 -0.26 20.91
CA TRP A 138 14.07 -0.93 20.67
C TRP A 138 14.51 -1.79 21.88
N PRO A 139 15.16 -2.96 21.65
CA PRO A 139 15.74 -3.76 22.72
C PRO A 139 16.93 -3.05 23.40
N ALA A 140 17.30 -3.44 24.65
CA ALA A 140 18.38 -2.82 25.42
C ALA A 140 19.72 -2.85 24.67
N GLY A 141 20.34 -1.68 24.55
CA GLY A 141 21.57 -1.49 23.79
C GLY A 141 21.33 -1.21 22.31
N VAL A 142 22.38 -0.77 21.64
CA VAL A 142 22.41 -0.43 20.22
C VAL A 142 22.99 -1.61 19.46
N ALA A 143 22.16 -2.22 18.58
CA ALA A 143 22.61 -3.31 17.73
C ALA A 143 23.56 -2.78 16.64
N ILE A 144 24.78 -3.29 16.65
CA ILE A 144 25.84 -2.96 15.70
C ILE A 144 26.15 -4.19 14.86
N CYS A 145 26.43 -3.98 13.59
CA CYS A 145 26.95 -4.98 12.69
C CYS A 145 28.30 -4.53 12.15
N ARG A 146 29.24 -5.45 12.11
CA ARG A 146 30.53 -5.28 11.45
C ARG A 146 30.73 -6.39 10.40
N GLN A 147 31.15 -5.98 9.22
CA GLN A 147 31.65 -6.85 8.16
C GLN A 147 32.94 -6.21 7.62
N HIS A 148 34.01 -6.98 7.44
CA HIS A 148 35.29 -6.43 6.99
C HIS A 148 35.68 -5.19 7.81
N ASP A 149 35.92 -4.03 7.17
CA ASP A 149 36.23 -2.76 7.83
C ASP A 149 35.01 -1.84 8.01
N PHE A 150 33.81 -2.29 7.58
CA PHE A 150 32.58 -1.55 7.65
C PHE A 150 31.81 -1.85 8.94
N LEU A 151 31.29 -0.80 9.59
CA LEU A 151 30.50 -0.89 10.80
C LEU A 151 29.27 0.01 10.71
N ASP A 152 28.10 -0.56 11.00
CA ASP A 152 26.82 0.16 10.92
C ASP A 152 25.85 -0.25 12.03
N LEU A 153 24.77 0.54 12.18
CA LEU A 153 23.59 0.15 12.94
C LEU A 153 22.84 -0.95 12.17
N CYS A 154 22.54 -2.05 12.84
CA CYS A 154 21.95 -3.18 12.17
C CYS A 154 20.93 -3.92 13.05
N PRO A 155 19.68 -3.47 13.08
CA PRO A 155 18.61 -4.17 13.79
C PRO A 155 18.12 -5.45 13.09
N GLY A 156 18.40 -5.59 11.79
CA GLY A 156 17.84 -6.68 10.96
C GLY A 156 18.60 -8.00 11.02
N PRO A 157 17.99 -9.10 10.50
CA PRO A 157 18.68 -10.38 10.39
C PRO A 157 19.69 -10.31 9.26
N LEU A 158 20.85 -10.93 9.50
CA LEU A 158 21.91 -11.05 8.54
C LEU A 158 22.18 -12.52 8.21
N VAL A 159 22.73 -12.77 7.04
CA VAL A 159 23.39 -14.04 6.73
C VAL A 159 24.70 -14.17 7.52
N GLU A 160 25.30 -15.35 7.55
CA GLU A 160 26.51 -15.60 8.36
C GLU A 160 27.74 -14.83 7.84
N HIS A 161 27.89 -14.78 6.52
CA HIS A 161 28.99 -14.08 5.88
C HIS A 161 28.58 -13.53 4.50
N THR A 162 29.33 -12.54 3.99
CA THR A 162 29.04 -11.84 2.74
C THR A 162 28.96 -12.76 1.53
N GLY A 163 29.65 -13.91 1.54
CA GLY A 163 29.61 -14.91 0.46
C GLY A 163 28.29 -15.69 0.33
N GLN A 164 27.35 -15.50 1.25
CA GLN A 164 25.98 -16.04 1.13
C GLN A 164 25.02 -15.08 0.40
N ILE A 165 25.52 -13.92 0.00
CA ILE A 165 24.76 -13.00 -0.86
C ILE A 165 24.84 -13.55 -2.27
N GLY A 166 23.67 -13.94 -2.81
CA GLY A 166 23.57 -14.43 -4.19
C GLY A 166 23.67 -13.32 -5.22
N PRO A 167 23.35 -13.61 -6.48
CA PRO A 167 23.37 -12.62 -7.56
C PRO A 167 22.48 -11.43 -7.23
N PHE A 168 22.97 -10.24 -7.55
CA PHE A 168 22.29 -8.97 -7.27
C PHE A 168 22.40 -8.00 -8.44
N LYS A 169 21.52 -6.99 -8.44
CA LYS A 169 21.53 -5.91 -9.41
C LYS A 169 21.09 -4.61 -8.74
N LEU A 170 21.78 -3.50 -9.03
CA LEU A 170 21.32 -2.17 -8.69
C LEU A 170 20.25 -1.73 -9.69
N MET A 171 19.15 -1.19 -9.19
CA MET A 171 17.96 -0.96 -9.98
C MET A 171 17.71 0.52 -10.30
N SER A 172 17.75 1.37 -9.29
CA SER A 172 17.43 2.78 -9.43
C SER A 172 17.98 3.61 -8.27
N VAL A 173 18.03 4.92 -8.46
CA VAL A 173 18.26 5.89 -7.39
C VAL A 173 17.12 6.91 -7.39
N ALA A 174 16.63 7.28 -6.23
CA ALA A 174 15.57 8.27 -6.05
C ALA A 174 15.90 9.20 -4.87
N GLY A 175 15.29 10.39 -4.86
CA GLY A 175 15.30 11.24 -3.66
C GLY A 175 14.37 10.65 -2.59
N ALA A 176 14.81 10.68 -1.35
CA ALA A 176 14.01 10.28 -0.20
C ALA A 176 14.24 11.27 0.95
N TYR A 177 13.18 11.91 1.42
CA TYR A 177 13.30 12.79 2.58
C TYR A 177 13.61 11.98 3.83
N TRP A 178 14.54 12.48 4.64
CA TRP A 178 14.91 11.82 5.88
C TRP A 178 13.69 11.66 6.79
N ARG A 179 13.40 10.41 7.17
CA ARG A 179 12.20 10.00 7.94
C ARG A 179 10.87 10.38 7.29
N GLY A 180 10.84 10.55 5.98
CA GLY A 180 9.62 10.90 5.25
C GLY A 180 9.13 12.35 5.43
N ASP A 181 9.92 13.21 6.07
CA ASP A 181 9.58 14.60 6.34
C ASP A 181 10.17 15.52 5.25
N GLU A 182 9.32 16.17 4.46
CA GLU A 182 9.71 17.06 3.37
C GLU A 182 10.48 18.31 3.80
N HIS A 183 10.44 18.66 5.09
CA HIS A 183 11.20 19.77 5.66
C HIS A 183 12.63 19.39 6.08
N ARG A 184 12.99 18.11 5.93
CA ARG A 184 14.32 17.56 6.26
C ARG A 184 15.18 17.35 5.02
N SER A 185 16.46 16.98 5.27
CA SER A 185 17.42 16.68 4.21
C SER A 185 16.89 15.62 3.25
N MET A 186 16.98 15.89 1.96
CA MET A 186 16.70 14.91 0.92
C MET A 186 17.94 14.05 0.69
N LEU A 187 17.85 12.78 1.03
CA LEU A 187 18.86 11.75 0.81
C LEU A 187 18.67 11.09 -0.55
N GLN A 188 19.67 10.38 -1.00
CA GLN A 188 19.58 9.52 -2.18
C GLN A 188 19.35 8.09 -1.72
N ARG A 189 18.21 7.51 -2.12
CA ARG A 189 17.87 6.11 -1.87
C ARG A 189 18.29 5.28 -3.06
N LEU A 190 19.31 4.44 -2.86
CA LEU A 190 19.77 3.48 -3.86
C LEU A 190 19.04 2.16 -3.67
N TYR A 191 18.38 1.68 -4.72
CA TYR A 191 17.65 0.43 -4.73
C TYR A 191 18.43 -0.66 -5.43
N GLY A 192 18.38 -1.88 -4.88
CA GLY A 192 18.91 -3.07 -5.49
C GLY A 192 17.99 -4.27 -5.28
N THR A 193 18.23 -5.34 -6.02
CA THR A 193 17.59 -6.64 -5.82
C THR A 193 18.65 -7.74 -5.70
N ALA A 194 18.34 -8.81 -4.96
CA ALA A 194 19.21 -9.96 -4.82
C ALA A 194 18.37 -11.25 -4.75
N TRP A 195 18.91 -12.33 -5.32
CA TRP A 195 18.24 -13.62 -5.49
C TRP A 195 19.20 -14.76 -5.15
N PHE A 196 18.68 -15.94 -4.85
CA PHE A 196 19.54 -17.08 -4.53
C PHE A 196 20.29 -17.63 -5.75
N ALA A 197 19.65 -17.59 -6.93
CA ALA A 197 20.21 -18.08 -8.18
C ALA A 197 20.21 -16.98 -9.27
N GLN A 198 21.14 -17.10 -10.23
CA GLN A 198 21.23 -16.17 -11.36
C GLN A 198 19.97 -16.24 -12.22
N GLU A 199 19.41 -17.43 -12.41
CA GLU A 199 18.19 -17.66 -13.18
C GLU A 199 16.99 -16.91 -12.58
N GLU A 200 16.90 -16.82 -11.26
CA GLU A 200 15.84 -16.07 -10.57
C GLU A 200 15.98 -14.56 -10.80
N LEU A 201 17.21 -14.05 -10.73
CA LEU A 201 17.52 -12.66 -11.04
C LEU A 201 17.19 -12.34 -12.50
N ASP A 202 17.60 -13.19 -13.44
CA ASP A 202 17.36 -12.99 -14.86
C ASP A 202 15.85 -12.99 -15.17
N GLN A 203 15.09 -13.93 -14.59
CA GLN A 203 13.63 -13.95 -14.71
C GLN A 203 12.96 -12.71 -14.11
N TYR A 204 13.47 -12.22 -12.99
CA TYR A 204 12.97 -10.98 -12.39
C TYR A 204 13.23 -9.76 -13.29
N LEU A 205 14.45 -9.63 -13.84
CA LEU A 205 14.80 -8.55 -14.74
C LEU A 205 13.99 -8.59 -16.05
N LEU A 206 13.78 -9.80 -16.60
CA LEU A 206 12.93 -9.99 -17.77
C LEU A 206 11.48 -9.56 -17.49
N ARG A 207 10.93 -9.94 -16.33
CA ARG A 207 9.58 -9.48 -15.92
C ARG A 207 9.50 -7.97 -15.80
N LEU A 208 10.52 -7.32 -15.27
CA LEU A 208 10.58 -5.86 -15.16
C LEU A 208 10.58 -5.19 -16.54
N GLU A 209 11.37 -5.73 -17.48
CA GLU A 209 11.42 -5.21 -18.85
C GLU A 209 10.07 -5.37 -19.54
N GLU A 210 9.43 -6.53 -19.44
CA GLU A 210 8.10 -6.77 -19.98
C GLU A 210 7.05 -5.86 -19.35
N ALA A 211 7.12 -5.62 -18.05
CA ALA A 211 6.22 -4.72 -17.37
C ALA A 211 6.40 -3.26 -17.79
N GLN A 212 7.64 -2.80 -18.04
CA GLN A 212 7.87 -1.47 -18.60
C GLN A 212 7.29 -1.31 -20.02
N LYS A 213 7.36 -2.38 -20.84
CA LYS A 213 6.72 -2.39 -22.17
C LYS A 213 5.21 -2.28 -22.07
N ARG A 214 4.61 -2.86 -21.01
CA ARG A 214 3.16 -2.90 -20.76
C ARG A 214 2.67 -1.81 -19.81
N ASP A 215 3.51 -0.85 -19.42
CA ASP A 215 3.10 0.25 -18.55
C ASP A 215 1.93 1.02 -19.18
N HIS A 216 0.80 1.07 -18.49
CA HIS A 216 -0.41 1.71 -18.98
C HIS A 216 -0.21 3.20 -19.29
N ARG A 217 0.71 3.89 -18.61
CA ARG A 217 1.03 5.31 -18.86
C ARG A 217 1.75 5.49 -20.21
N LYS A 218 2.63 4.54 -20.55
CA LYS A 218 3.31 4.49 -21.85
C LYS A 218 2.32 4.13 -22.95
N LEU A 219 1.63 3.00 -22.79
CA LEU A 219 0.65 2.52 -23.77
C LEU A 219 -0.51 3.51 -23.96
N GLY A 220 -1.01 4.11 -22.88
CA GLY A 220 -2.08 5.11 -22.92
C GLY A 220 -1.73 6.30 -23.80
N ARG A 221 -0.50 6.80 -23.68
CA ARG A 221 0.01 7.90 -24.51
C ARG A 221 0.28 7.47 -25.95
N GLU A 222 0.97 6.34 -26.16
CA GLU A 222 1.32 5.85 -27.51
C GLU A 222 0.09 5.48 -28.34
N LEU A 223 -0.92 4.89 -27.70
CA LEU A 223 -2.17 4.51 -28.35
C LEU A 223 -3.21 5.64 -28.42
N GLY A 224 -2.97 6.77 -27.76
CA GLY A 224 -3.92 7.88 -27.68
C GLY A 224 -5.19 7.54 -26.88
N ILE A 225 -5.03 6.87 -25.75
CA ILE A 225 -6.15 6.45 -24.87
C ILE A 225 -6.43 7.54 -23.83
N PHE A 226 -5.42 8.00 -23.12
CA PHE A 226 -5.52 9.08 -22.14
C PHE A 226 -4.22 9.88 -22.03
N MET A 227 -4.30 11.05 -21.44
CA MET A 227 -3.16 11.87 -21.11
C MET A 227 -3.31 12.53 -19.72
N MET A 228 -2.19 12.93 -19.16
CA MET A 228 -2.12 13.80 -17.98
C MET A 228 -1.63 15.16 -18.43
N SER A 229 -2.26 16.26 -17.96
CA SER A 229 -1.84 17.62 -18.21
C SER A 229 -1.47 18.32 -16.91
N PRO A 230 -0.30 18.96 -16.81
CA PRO A 230 0.05 19.81 -15.68
C PRO A 230 -0.96 20.95 -15.44
N GLU A 231 -1.57 21.47 -16.50
CA GLU A 231 -2.54 22.57 -16.44
C GLU A 231 -3.88 22.12 -15.83
N VAL A 232 -4.27 20.83 -16.04
CA VAL A 232 -5.46 20.25 -15.42
C VAL A 232 -5.17 19.83 -13.99
N GLY A 233 -3.96 19.37 -13.73
CA GLY A 233 -3.49 18.99 -12.41
C GLY A 233 -3.06 17.50 -12.31
N PRO A 234 -2.21 17.18 -11.36
CA PRO A 234 -1.71 15.83 -11.16
C PRO A 234 -2.83 14.88 -10.70
N GLY A 235 -2.85 13.67 -11.26
CA GLY A 235 -3.84 12.64 -10.90
C GLY A 235 -5.24 12.86 -11.50
N LEU A 236 -5.38 13.76 -12.48
CA LEU A 236 -6.63 14.04 -13.19
C LEU A 236 -6.48 13.62 -14.66
N PRO A 237 -6.84 12.39 -15.02
CA PRO A 237 -6.68 11.89 -16.37
C PRO A 237 -7.68 12.51 -17.35
N LEU A 238 -7.17 12.91 -18.52
CA LEU A 238 -7.99 13.32 -19.67
C LEU A 238 -8.13 12.12 -20.62
N TRP A 239 -9.35 11.65 -20.78
CA TRP A 239 -9.65 10.56 -21.72
C TRP A 239 -9.74 11.08 -23.13
N LEU A 240 -8.98 10.48 -24.03
CA LEU A 240 -8.97 10.80 -25.45
C LEU A 240 -10.04 9.99 -26.21
N PRO A 241 -10.37 10.31 -27.47
CA PRO A 241 -11.48 9.65 -28.17
C PRO A 241 -11.41 8.13 -28.17
N LYS A 242 -10.25 7.52 -28.38
CA LYS A 242 -10.08 6.06 -28.32
C LYS A 242 -10.30 5.50 -26.90
N GLY A 243 -9.90 6.26 -25.90
CA GLY A 243 -10.11 5.91 -24.51
C GLY A 243 -11.58 5.97 -24.10
N VAL A 244 -12.32 6.96 -24.63
CA VAL A 244 -13.76 7.05 -24.42
C VAL A 244 -14.47 5.82 -25.01
N VAL A 245 -14.15 5.42 -26.24
CA VAL A 245 -14.72 4.21 -26.85
C VAL A 245 -14.43 2.97 -26.02
N LEU A 246 -13.20 2.83 -25.51
CA LEU A 246 -12.83 1.71 -24.64
C LEU A 246 -13.67 1.70 -23.36
N ARG A 247 -13.82 2.85 -22.70
CA ARG A 247 -14.63 2.99 -21.49
C ARG A 247 -16.09 2.66 -21.75
N GLU A 248 -16.69 3.28 -22.76
CA GLU A 248 -18.11 3.04 -23.11
C GLU A 248 -18.38 1.57 -23.43
N THR A 249 -17.44 0.88 -24.06
CA THR A 249 -17.56 -0.56 -24.32
C THR A 249 -17.62 -1.36 -23.02
N LEU A 250 -16.72 -1.09 -22.08
CA LEU A 250 -16.71 -1.76 -20.77
C LEU A 250 -17.93 -1.38 -19.94
N GLU A 251 -18.27 -0.11 -19.86
CA GLU A 251 -19.42 0.40 -19.11
C GLU A 251 -20.75 -0.16 -19.65
N SER A 252 -20.88 -0.27 -20.98
CA SER A 252 -22.06 -0.86 -21.64
C SER A 252 -22.19 -2.34 -21.33
N PHE A 253 -21.09 -3.09 -21.33
CA PHE A 253 -21.07 -4.50 -20.96
C PHE A 253 -21.51 -4.68 -19.50
N LEU A 254 -20.90 -3.94 -18.56
CA LEU A 254 -21.24 -4.01 -17.14
C LEU A 254 -22.71 -3.66 -16.90
N ARG A 255 -23.20 -2.57 -17.50
CA ARG A 255 -24.59 -2.15 -17.39
C ARG A 255 -25.57 -3.22 -17.90
N GLN A 256 -25.28 -3.88 -19.03
CA GLN A 256 -26.10 -4.95 -19.52
C GLN A 256 -26.17 -6.15 -18.58
N GLU A 257 -25.02 -6.55 -18.01
CA GLU A 257 -24.96 -7.64 -17.06
C GLU A 257 -25.68 -7.32 -15.75
N GLN A 258 -25.60 -6.07 -15.29
CA GLN A 258 -26.34 -5.59 -14.13
C GLN A 258 -27.87 -5.58 -14.38
N LEU A 259 -28.31 -5.04 -15.51
CA LEU A 259 -29.73 -5.04 -15.87
C LEU A 259 -30.33 -6.46 -15.92
N ARG A 260 -29.58 -7.44 -16.46
CA ARG A 260 -29.98 -8.86 -16.47
C ARG A 260 -30.17 -9.45 -15.07
N ARG A 261 -29.43 -8.90 -14.08
CA ARG A 261 -29.50 -9.31 -12.69
C ARG A 261 -30.40 -8.44 -11.81
N GLY A 262 -31.22 -7.58 -12.45
CA GLY A 262 -32.21 -6.76 -11.78
C GLY A 262 -31.66 -5.52 -11.07
N TYR A 263 -30.47 -5.06 -11.43
CA TYR A 263 -29.98 -3.76 -10.95
C TYR A 263 -30.69 -2.63 -11.69
N MET A 264 -31.02 -1.59 -10.95
CA MET A 264 -31.59 -0.35 -11.47
C MET A 264 -30.50 0.70 -11.63
N PRO A 265 -30.24 1.21 -12.83
CA PRO A 265 -29.25 2.23 -13.05
C PRO A 265 -29.69 3.55 -12.46
N VAL A 266 -28.78 4.21 -11.74
CA VAL A 266 -28.95 5.54 -11.19
C VAL A 266 -27.80 6.46 -11.62
N MET A 267 -27.99 7.77 -11.45
CA MET A 267 -26.97 8.77 -11.69
C MET A 267 -27.08 9.84 -10.61
N THR A 268 -26.00 10.12 -9.93
CA THR A 268 -25.97 11.04 -8.82
C THR A 268 -24.95 12.16 -9.05
N PRO A 269 -25.12 13.35 -8.44
CA PRO A 269 -24.21 14.48 -8.65
C PRO A 269 -22.85 14.24 -8.01
N ASP A 270 -21.81 14.87 -8.58
CA ASP A 270 -20.43 14.78 -8.09
C ASP A 270 -20.17 15.56 -6.80
N ILE A 271 -21.10 16.39 -6.38
CA ILE A 271 -21.04 17.19 -5.15
C ILE A 271 -22.25 16.92 -4.27
N GLY A 272 -22.10 17.11 -2.98
CA GLY A 272 -23.23 17.02 -2.04
C GLY A 272 -22.98 17.86 -0.80
N LEU A 273 -24.04 18.15 -0.05
CA LEU A 273 -23.93 18.86 1.23
C LEU A 273 -23.06 18.06 2.22
N ILE A 274 -22.19 18.74 2.93
CA ILE A 274 -21.28 18.15 3.92
C ILE A 274 -22.02 17.35 4.99
N ASP A 275 -23.22 17.76 5.37
CA ASP A 275 -24.00 17.10 6.42
C ASP A 275 -24.40 15.66 6.05
N MET A 276 -24.60 15.37 4.77
CA MET A 276 -24.82 14.00 4.30
C MET A 276 -23.59 13.11 4.56
N TYR A 277 -22.40 13.65 4.39
CA TYR A 277 -21.14 12.95 4.66
C TYR A 277 -20.78 12.89 6.14
N LYS A 278 -21.23 13.88 6.94
CA LYS A 278 -21.16 13.81 8.41
C LYS A 278 -22.07 12.71 8.93
N THR A 279 -23.32 12.66 8.48
CA THR A 279 -24.30 11.63 8.87
C THR A 279 -23.83 10.22 8.55
N SER A 280 -23.22 10.02 7.40
CA SER A 280 -22.69 8.72 6.96
C SER A 280 -21.33 8.38 7.55
N GLY A 281 -20.71 9.26 8.33
CA GLY A 281 -19.40 9.07 8.95
C GLY A 281 -18.19 9.30 8.02
N HIS A 282 -18.40 9.50 6.73
CA HIS A 282 -17.31 9.68 5.77
C HIS A 282 -16.48 10.92 6.08
N TRP A 283 -17.09 12.03 6.49
CA TRP A 283 -16.40 13.27 6.86
C TRP A 283 -15.34 13.04 7.95
N TYR A 284 -15.62 12.21 8.92
CA TYR A 284 -14.72 11.96 10.05
C TYR A 284 -13.65 10.90 9.76
N LYS A 285 -13.98 9.92 8.91
CA LYS A 285 -13.09 8.78 8.64
C LYS A 285 -12.20 8.94 7.39
N TYR A 286 -12.60 9.81 6.46
CA TYR A 286 -11.89 10.05 5.20
C TYR A 286 -11.48 11.52 5.00
N ARG A 287 -11.54 12.35 6.05
CA ARG A 287 -11.27 13.80 5.96
C ARG A 287 -9.95 14.12 5.24
N ASP A 288 -8.89 13.40 5.58
CA ASP A 288 -7.56 13.63 5.01
C ASP A 288 -7.47 13.29 3.51
N SER A 289 -8.37 12.45 3.02
CA SER A 289 -8.49 12.08 1.61
C SER A 289 -9.57 12.85 0.86
N MET A 290 -10.28 13.77 1.51
CA MET A 290 -11.32 14.59 0.88
C MET A 290 -10.74 15.91 0.40
N TYR A 291 -11.22 16.38 -0.75
CA TYR A 291 -10.96 17.75 -1.17
C TYR A 291 -11.51 18.76 -0.14
N PRO A 292 -10.87 19.94 0.01
CA PRO A 292 -11.36 20.98 0.88
C PRO A 292 -12.82 21.34 0.56
N PRO A 293 -13.67 21.59 1.56
CA PRO A 293 -15.06 21.91 1.34
C PRO A 293 -15.22 23.26 0.65
N MET A 294 -16.28 23.38 -0.16
CA MET A 294 -16.68 24.60 -0.85
C MET A 294 -17.76 25.31 -0.05
N VAL A 295 -17.44 26.47 0.49
CA VAL A 295 -18.41 27.29 1.25
C VAL A 295 -19.10 28.26 0.29
N VAL A 296 -20.40 28.00 0.03
CA VAL A 296 -21.18 28.80 -0.93
C VAL A 296 -21.84 30.00 -0.25
N LYS A 297 -22.34 29.83 0.96
CA LYS A 297 -22.95 30.90 1.78
C LYS A 297 -22.33 30.86 3.16
N PRO A 298 -21.26 31.65 3.40
CA PRO A 298 -20.70 31.76 4.73
C PRO A 298 -21.73 32.38 5.68
N GLN A 299 -21.91 31.78 6.84
CA GLN A 299 -22.77 32.35 7.87
C GLN A 299 -21.99 33.48 8.58
N ALA A 300 -22.49 34.72 8.51
CA ALA A 300 -21.85 35.83 9.19
C ALA A 300 -22.02 35.70 10.71
N GLY A 301 -20.93 35.76 11.46
CA GLY A 301 -20.95 35.93 12.91
C GLY A 301 -20.67 34.71 13.77
N LEU A 302 -19.86 33.78 13.34
CA LEU A 302 -19.53 32.60 14.13
C LEU A 302 -18.08 32.57 14.61
N ASP A 303 -17.94 32.10 15.86
CA ASP A 303 -16.69 32.02 16.61
C ASP A 303 -15.54 31.39 15.82
N ALA A 304 -14.42 32.10 15.79
CA ALA A 304 -13.15 31.69 15.19
C ALA A 304 -12.52 30.41 15.81
N ASN A 305 -13.26 29.70 16.67
CA ASN A 305 -12.75 28.59 17.46
C ASN A 305 -13.19 27.18 17.00
N THR A 306 -13.89 27.07 15.88
CA THR A 306 -14.25 25.75 15.35
C THR A 306 -13.56 25.50 14.01
N ASP A 307 -12.81 24.41 13.90
CA ASP A 307 -12.20 23.92 12.65
C ASP A 307 -13.23 23.43 11.61
N GLU A 308 -14.52 23.61 11.86
CA GLU A 308 -15.57 23.17 10.97
C GLU A 308 -16.08 24.30 10.07
N PRO A 309 -16.19 24.07 8.75
CA PRO A 309 -16.74 25.05 7.82
C PRO A 309 -18.22 25.27 8.10
N GLN A 310 -18.65 26.54 8.17
CA GLN A 310 -20.00 26.94 8.54
C GLN A 310 -20.73 27.63 7.37
N GLY A 311 -22.05 27.35 7.23
CA GLY A 311 -22.87 27.85 6.16
C GLY A 311 -23.38 26.76 5.24
N GLU A 312 -23.70 27.11 3.99
CA GLU A 312 -24.05 26.14 2.94
C GLU A 312 -22.75 25.58 2.34
N VAL A 313 -22.35 24.39 2.79
CA VAL A 313 -21.06 23.81 2.50
C VAL A 313 -21.22 22.54 1.67
N TYR A 314 -20.57 22.50 0.52
CA TYR A 314 -20.53 21.34 -0.37
C TYR A 314 -19.16 20.69 -0.36
N VAL A 315 -19.12 19.40 -0.66
CA VAL A 315 -17.89 18.61 -0.85
C VAL A 315 -17.97 17.82 -2.16
N LEU A 316 -16.82 17.62 -2.80
CA LEU A 316 -16.69 16.61 -3.85
C LEU A 316 -16.87 15.22 -3.22
N ARG A 317 -17.64 14.36 -3.85
CA ARG A 317 -17.94 13.04 -3.32
C ARG A 317 -16.70 12.14 -3.29
N PRO A 318 -16.29 11.63 -2.11
CA PRO A 318 -15.25 10.62 -2.02
C PRO A 318 -15.75 9.21 -2.31
N MET A 319 -17.08 9.01 -2.21
CA MET A 319 -17.82 7.76 -2.39
C MET A 319 -19.28 8.03 -2.80
N ASN A 320 -19.92 7.08 -3.47
CA ASN A 320 -21.31 7.20 -3.96
C ASN A 320 -22.36 6.79 -2.92
N CYS A 321 -21.97 6.02 -1.89
CA CYS A 321 -22.88 5.42 -0.89
C CYS A 321 -23.93 6.40 -0.32
N PRO A 322 -23.56 7.62 0.15
CA PRO A 322 -24.53 8.52 0.75
C PRO A 322 -25.64 8.94 -0.23
N HIS A 323 -25.33 9.11 -1.51
CA HIS A 323 -26.31 9.48 -2.53
C HIS A 323 -27.29 8.33 -2.82
N HIS A 324 -26.82 7.09 -2.95
CA HIS A 324 -27.68 5.94 -3.15
C HIS A 324 -28.62 5.71 -1.96
N ILE A 325 -28.17 5.99 -0.74
CA ILE A 325 -29.03 5.96 0.46
C ILE A 325 -30.15 7.01 0.37
N GLN A 326 -29.87 8.21 -0.17
CA GLN A 326 -30.90 9.22 -0.36
C GLN A 326 -31.96 8.79 -1.41
N ILE A 327 -31.52 8.11 -2.48
CA ILE A 327 -32.46 7.51 -3.45
C ILE A 327 -33.31 6.44 -2.77
N TYR A 328 -32.71 5.56 -1.97
CA TYR A 328 -33.48 4.57 -1.21
C TYR A 328 -34.53 5.22 -0.29
N LYS A 329 -34.17 6.30 0.40
CA LYS A 329 -35.04 7.05 1.33
C LYS A 329 -36.10 7.91 0.65
N SER A 330 -36.02 8.13 -0.65
CA SER A 330 -36.94 9.05 -1.36
C SER A 330 -38.38 8.56 -1.42
N GLU A 331 -38.60 7.26 -1.17
CA GLU A 331 -39.94 6.63 -1.19
C GLU A 331 -40.12 5.72 0.03
N LEU A 332 -41.36 5.55 0.46
CA LEU A 332 -41.72 4.55 1.47
C LEU A 332 -41.52 3.16 0.89
N ARG A 333 -40.75 2.34 1.53
CA ARG A 333 -40.42 0.99 1.10
C ARG A 333 -41.02 -0.05 2.03
N SER A 334 -41.49 -1.14 1.44
CA SER A 334 -41.93 -2.34 2.15
C SER A 334 -40.82 -3.41 2.09
N TYR A 335 -40.85 -4.36 3.01
CA TYR A 335 -39.98 -5.55 2.94
C TYR A 335 -40.19 -6.35 1.62
N ARG A 336 -41.32 -6.18 0.96
CA ARG A 336 -41.61 -6.83 -0.31
C ARG A 336 -40.92 -6.19 -1.51
N ASP A 337 -40.40 -4.99 -1.33
CA ASP A 337 -39.64 -4.24 -2.37
C ASP A 337 -38.17 -4.65 -2.37
N LEU A 338 -37.74 -5.49 -1.40
CA LEU A 338 -36.37 -5.94 -1.24
C LEU A 338 -36.17 -7.35 -1.84
N PRO A 339 -35.02 -7.64 -2.43
CA PRO A 339 -33.84 -6.77 -2.49
C PRO A 339 -33.98 -5.67 -3.55
N LEU A 340 -33.52 -4.45 -3.20
CA LEU A 340 -33.41 -3.31 -4.10
C LEU A 340 -31.96 -3.10 -4.49
N ARG A 341 -31.63 -3.19 -5.78
CA ARG A 341 -30.25 -3.10 -6.28
C ARG A 341 -30.08 -1.83 -7.11
N LEU A 342 -29.31 -0.88 -6.62
CA LEU A 342 -28.96 0.36 -7.34
C LEU A 342 -27.55 0.24 -7.87
N ALA A 343 -27.29 0.66 -9.12
CA ALA A 343 -25.98 0.64 -9.72
C ALA A 343 -25.67 1.95 -10.45
N GLU A 344 -24.44 2.42 -10.33
CA GLU A 344 -23.94 3.64 -10.97
C GLU A 344 -22.52 3.44 -11.46
N VAL A 345 -22.23 3.89 -12.68
CA VAL A 345 -20.86 4.15 -13.13
C VAL A 345 -20.52 5.57 -12.69
N GLY A 346 -20.05 5.72 -11.45
CA GLY A 346 -19.90 7.00 -10.77
C GLY A 346 -18.45 7.43 -10.61
N THR A 347 -18.18 8.74 -10.70
CA THR A 347 -16.84 9.29 -10.47
C THR A 347 -16.72 9.71 -9.01
N ALA A 348 -15.66 9.26 -8.34
CA ALA A 348 -15.29 9.67 -7.00
C ALA A 348 -14.00 10.49 -7.03
N TYR A 349 -13.84 11.37 -6.02
CA TYR A 349 -12.74 12.31 -5.94
C TYR A 349 -12.02 12.18 -4.61
N ARG A 350 -10.71 11.95 -4.65
CA ARG A 350 -9.87 11.85 -3.45
C ARG A 350 -8.61 12.69 -3.58
N LEU A 351 -8.28 13.45 -2.56
CA LEU A 351 -7.06 14.25 -2.50
C LEU A 351 -5.86 13.33 -2.14
N GLU A 352 -5.42 12.56 -3.13
CA GLU A 352 -4.25 11.70 -2.99
C GLU A 352 -2.98 12.54 -2.93
N GLN A 353 -2.01 12.11 -2.10
CA GLN A 353 -0.71 12.79 -2.01
C GLN A 353 0.07 12.67 -3.33
N ALA A 354 0.83 13.71 -3.68
CA ALA A 354 1.53 13.76 -4.97
C ALA A 354 2.48 12.56 -5.20
N GLY A 355 3.14 12.08 -4.14
CA GLY A 355 4.06 10.93 -4.21
C GLY A 355 3.38 9.58 -4.38
N GLU A 356 2.07 9.49 -4.19
CA GLU A 356 1.28 8.25 -4.30
C GLU A 356 0.62 8.08 -5.67
N LEU A 357 0.57 9.14 -6.47
CA LEU A 357 -0.10 9.12 -7.77
C LEU A 357 0.60 8.18 -8.76
N ASN A 358 -0.19 7.32 -9.42
CA ASN A 358 0.32 6.33 -10.37
C ASN A 358 -0.62 6.15 -11.57
N GLY A 359 -0.57 7.07 -12.50
CA GLY A 359 -1.38 7.03 -13.72
C GLY A 359 -2.88 6.83 -13.43
N LEU A 360 -3.50 5.80 -14.03
CA LEU A 360 -4.87 5.41 -13.78
C LEU A 360 -5.04 4.52 -12.55
N LEU A 361 -3.96 3.92 -12.03
CA LEU A 361 -4.02 2.99 -10.89
C LEU A 361 -4.27 3.72 -9.56
N ARG A 362 -3.78 4.95 -9.43
CA ARG A 362 -4.05 5.83 -8.30
C ARG A 362 -4.14 7.27 -8.78
N SER A 363 -5.35 7.76 -8.88
CA SER A 363 -5.71 9.07 -9.43
C SER A 363 -6.58 9.84 -8.45
N ARG A 364 -6.71 11.14 -8.66
CA ARG A 364 -7.54 12.04 -7.82
C ARG A 364 -9.00 12.09 -8.26
N ALA A 365 -9.27 11.70 -9.49
CA ALA A 365 -10.62 11.48 -10.00
C ALA A 365 -10.62 10.10 -10.69
N PHE A 366 -11.49 9.22 -10.26
CA PHE A 366 -11.60 7.86 -10.79
C PHE A 366 -13.07 7.44 -10.88
N THR A 367 -13.38 6.71 -11.93
CA THR A 367 -14.73 6.20 -12.17
C THR A 367 -14.78 4.74 -11.73
N ILE A 368 -15.78 4.38 -10.95
CA ILE A 368 -16.01 3.03 -10.46
C ILE A 368 -17.39 2.57 -10.88
N ASP A 369 -17.51 1.27 -11.15
CA ASP A 369 -18.78 0.58 -11.21
C ASP A 369 -19.18 0.23 -9.77
N ASP A 370 -20.13 0.99 -9.23
CA ASP A 370 -20.51 0.95 -7.82
C ASP A 370 -21.99 0.60 -7.68
N SER A 371 -22.29 -0.33 -6.79
CA SER A 371 -23.67 -0.74 -6.53
C SER A 371 -23.96 -0.84 -5.04
N HIS A 372 -25.22 -0.53 -4.68
CA HIS A 372 -25.72 -0.66 -3.32
C HIS A 372 -26.98 -1.51 -3.33
N ILE A 373 -26.96 -2.59 -2.56
CA ILE A 373 -28.05 -3.54 -2.44
C ILE A 373 -28.67 -3.38 -1.06
N PHE A 374 -29.94 -3.06 -1.03
CA PHE A 374 -30.75 -3.00 0.18
C PHE A 374 -31.50 -4.32 0.28
N ALA A 375 -31.21 -5.13 1.29
CA ALA A 375 -31.71 -6.48 1.44
C ALA A 375 -32.14 -6.78 2.87
N LEU A 376 -33.01 -7.78 3.04
CA LEU A 376 -33.32 -8.36 4.33
C LEU A 376 -32.17 -9.26 4.80
N PRO A 377 -32.01 -9.49 6.10
CA PRO A 377 -30.95 -10.37 6.62
C PRO A 377 -30.95 -11.76 6.01
N GLU A 378 -32.13 -12.35 5.74
CA GLU A 378 -32.29 -13.65 5.10
C GLU A 378 -31.95 -13.68 3.62
N GLN A 379 -31.81 -12.54 2.96
CA GLN A 379 -31.43 -12.41 1.57
C GLN A 379 -29.91 -12.18 1.36
N LEU A 380 -29.16 -11.92 2.46
CA LEU A 380 -27.76 -11.51 2.36
C LEU A 380 -26.87 -12.54 1.67
N ASP A 381 -27.02 -13.82 1.99
CA ASP A 381 -26.20 -14.88 1.40
C ASP A 381 -26.39 -14.94 -0.12
N ASP A 382 -27.65 -14.93 -0.59
CA ASP A 382 -27.98 -15.02 -2.03
C ASP A 382 -27.53 -13.78 -2.80
N GLU A 383 -27.70 -12.58 -2.21
CA GLU A 383 -27.23 -11.34 -2.80
C GLU A 383 -25.70 -11.29 -2.88
N PHE A 384 -25.02 -11.73 -1.83
CA PHE A 384 -23.57 -11.78 -1.80
C PHE A 384 -23.04 -12.74 -2.88
N ILE A 385 -23.59 -13.95 -2.99
CA ILE A 385 -23.26 -14.92 -4.04
C ILE A 385 -23.48 -14.31 -5.43
N SER A 386 -24.60 -13.62 -5.65
CA SER A 386 -24.92 -12.99 -6.93
C SER A 386 -23.90 -11.91 -7.33
N VAL A 387 -23.40 -11.12 -6.35
CA VAL A 387 -22.35 -10.13 -6.60
C VAL A 387 -21.02 -10.79 -6.92
N VAL A 388 -20.63 -11.83 -6.16
CA VAL A 388 -19.41 -12.59 -6.43
C VAL A 388 -19.44 -13.20 -7.83
N ASP A 389 -20.56 -13.79 -8.25
CA ASP A 389 -20.73 -14.34 -9.60
C ASP A 389 -20.58 -13.26 -10.69
N LEU A 390 -21.08 -12.05 -10.46
CA LEU A 390 -20.90 -10.93 -11.39
C LEU A 390 -19.42 -10.52 -11.48
N VAL A 391 -18.72 -10.40 -10.36
CA VAL A 391 -17.28 -10.08 -10.34
C VAL A 391 -16.48 -11.14 -11.09
N LEU A 392 -16.76 -12.43 -10.86
CA LEU A 392 -16.08 -13.54 -11.52
C LEU A 392 -16.37 -13.58 -13.02
N LEU A 393 -17.58 -13.26 -13.44
CA LEU A 393 -17.92 -13.11 -14.86
C LEU A 393 -17.05 -12.02 -15.51
N VAL A 394 -16.93 -10.85 -14.87
CA VAL A 394 -16.12 -9.75 -15.37
C VAL A 394 -14.64 -10.15 -15.47
N PHE A 395 -14.10 -10.79 -14.44
CA PHE A 395 -12.72 -11.27 -14.45
C PHE A 395 -12.46 -12.28 -15.57
N ASN A 396 -13.40 -13.21 -15.78
CA ASN A 396 -13.30 -14.19 -16.85
C ASN A 396 -13.31 -13.54 -18.24
N VAL A 397 -14.23 -12.58 -18.48
CA VAL A 397 -14.30 -11.84 -19.76
C VAL A 397 -13.04 -11.02 -20.02
N LEU A 398 -12.44 -10.44 -18.98
CA LEU A 398 -11.20 -9.66 -19.07
C LEU A 398 -9.94 -10.54 -19.07
N GLY A 399 -10.04 -11.87 -18.90
CA GLY A 399 -8.91 -12.79 -18.84
C GLY A 399 -8.08 -12.64 -17.57
N ILE A 400 -8.67 -12.13 -16.47
CA ILE A 400 -8.02 -12.00 -15.17
C ILE A 400 -8.15 -13.32 -14.43
N SER A 401 -7.06 -14.07 -14.28
CA SER A 401 -7.03 -15.40 -13.65
C SER A 401 -6.18 -15.46 -12.38
N ASP A 402 -5.17 -14.59 -12.23
CA ASP A 402 -4.29 -14.58 -11.06
C ASP A 402 -4.80 -13.57 -10.02
N TYR A 403 -5.81 -14.00 -9.26
CA TYR A 403 -6.34 -13.22 -8.14
C TYR A 403 -6.55 -14.11 -6.91
N ARG A 404 -6.59 -13.47 -5.74
CA ARG A 404 -6.92 -14.10 -4.45
C ARG A 404 -8.04 -13.33 -3.79
N ALA A 405 -8.97 -14.05 -3.18
CA ALA A 405 -10.02 -13.45 -2.35
C ALA A 405 -9.51 -13.26 -0.92
N ARG A 406 -9.75 -12.09 -0.36
CA ARG A 406 -9.41 -11.72 1.02
C ARG A 406 -10.64 -11.22 1.74
N VAL A 407 -11.04 -11.90 2.81
CA VAL A 407 -12.10 -11.44 3.71
C VAL A 407 -11.46 -10.54 4.77
N GLY A 408 -11.78 -9.25 4.71
CA GLY A 408 -11.39 -8.28 5.72
C GLY A 408 -12.34 -8.35 6.92
N LEU A 409 -11.80 -8.79 8.06
CA LEU A 409 -12.51 -8.87 9.34
C LEU A 409 -12.17 -7.65 10.20
N ARG A 410 -13.04 -7.31 11.16
CA ARG A 410 -12.72 -6.28 12.15
C ARG A 410 -11.65 -6.76 13.12
N ASP A 411 -10.85 -5.84 13.62
CA ASP A 411 -10.03 -6.02 14.81
C ASP A 411 -10.86 -5.59 16.03
N PRO A 412 -11.23 -6.51 16.94
CA PRO A 412 -12.06 -6.17 18.10
C PRO A 412 -11.42 -5.14 19.04
N ALA A 413 -10.11 -5.00 19.04
CA ALA A 413 -9.38 -4.02 19.86
C ALA A 413 -9.37 -2.61 19.29
N SER A 414 -9.79 -2.42 18.03
CA SER A 414 -9.74 -1.13 17.34
C SER A 414 -11.04 -0.35 17.47
N SER A 415 -10.95 0.93 17.82
CA SER A 415 -12.08 1.89 17.89
C SER A 415 -12.51 2.45 16.52
N LYS A 416 -11.94 1.96 15.43
CA LYS A 416 -12.22 2.47 14.07
C LYS A 416 -13.63 2.07 13.59
N TYR A 417 -14.20 0.99 14.13
CA TYR A 417 -15.42 0.35 13.62
C TYR A 417 -16.69 0.91 14.25
N VAL A 418 -17.77 0.95 13.47
CA VAL A 418 -19.08 1.46 13.89
C VAL A 418 -20.10 0.31 13.88
N GLY A 419 -21.03 0.30 14.83
CA GLY A 419 -22.09 -0.72 14.95
C GLY A 419 -21.89 -1.64 16.16
N SER A 420 -22.90 -2.47 16.45
CA SER A 420 -22.84 -3.44 17.57
C SER A 420 -22.10 -4.71 17.17
N ASP A 421 -21.58 -5.43 18.16
CA ASP A 421 -20.90 -6.71 17.95
C ASP A 421 -21.77 -7.73 17.23
N GLU A 422 -23.06 -7.79 17.58
CA GLU A 422 -24.01 -8.71 16.94
C GLU A 422 -24.18 -8.46 15.44
N VAL A 423 -24.20 -7.20 15.02
CA VAL A 423 -24.30 -6.84 13.59
C VAL A 423 -23.02 -7.26 12.85
N TRP A 424 -21.86 -7.05 13.48
CA TRP A 424 -20.57 -7.44 12.94
C TRP A 424 -20.45 -8.96 12.78
N GLU A 425 -20.84 -9.72 13.81
CA GLU A 425 -20.79 -11.18 13.77
C GLU A 425 -21.70 -11.75 12.69
N LYS A 426 -22.93 -11.22 12.55
CA LYS A 426 -23.85 -11.62 11.47
C LYS A 426 -23.28 -11.32 10.09
N ALA A 427 -22.76 -10.11 9.90
CA ALA A 427 -22.22 -9.70 8.59
C ALA A 427 -20.95 -10.50 8.22
N GLN A 428 -20.03 -10.72 9.14
CA GLN A 428 -18.84 -11.54 8.90
C GLN A 428 -19.20 -13.00 8.60
N SER A 429 -20.15 -13.57 9.35
CA SER A 429 -20.63 -14.93 9.13
C SER A 429 -21.33 -15.07 7.76
N ALA A 430 -22.12 -14.09 7.32
CA ALA A 430 -22.79 -14.14 6.02
C ALA A 430 -21.79 -14.21 4.87
N ILE A 431 -20.72 -13.39 4.91
CA ILE A 431 -19.65 -13.44 3.89
C ILE A 431 -18.96 -14.80 3.86
N ILE A 432 -18.58 -15.31 5.04
CA ILE A 432 -17.88 -16.59 5.16
C ILE A 432 -18.77 -17.73 4.66
N ASN A 433 -20.03 -17.80 5.12
CA ASN A 433 -20.98 -18.82 4.71
C ASN A 433 -21.24 -18.83 3.20
N ALA A 434 -21.34 -17.65 2.59
CA ALA A 434 -21.53 -17.53 1.14
C ALA A 434 -20.31 -18.07 0.38
N LEU A 435 -19.11 -17.76 0.81
CA LEU A 435 -17.87 -18.28 0.19
C LEU A 435 -17.71 -19.79 0.36
N GLU A 436 -18.10 -20.33 1.53
CA GLU A 436 -18.11 -21.77 1.79
C GLU A 436 -19.14 -22.49 0.89
N LYS A 437 -20.36 -21.94 0.74
CA LYS A 437 -21.37 -22.46 -0.18
C LYS A 437 -20.87 -22.50 -1.63
N LEU A 438 -20.11 -21.49 -2.05
CA LEU A 438 -19.48 -21.43 -3.36
C LEU A 438 -18.24 -22.34 -3.48
N SER A 439 -17.75 -22.92 -2.39
CA SER A 439 -16.44 -23.58 -2.32
C SER A 439 -15.31 -22.68 -2.87
N PHE A 440 -15.43 -21.37 -2.62
CA PHE A 440 -14.53 -20.36 -3.14
C PHE A 440 -13.32 -20.17 -2.18
N PRO A 441 -12.08 -20.31 -2.65
CA PRO A 441 -10.90 -20.17 -1.79
C PRO A 441 -10.69 -18.72 -1.37
N TYR A 442 -10.51 -18.47 -0.07
CA TYR A 442 -10.26 -17.15 0.50
C TYR A 442 -9.25 -17.22 1.64
N ILE A 443 -8.69 -16.07 1.99
CA ILE A 443 -7.93 -15.85 3.23
C ILE A 443 -8.66 -14.84 4.10
N SER A 444 -8.65 -15.03 5.41
CA SER A 444 -9.19 -14.04 6.35
C SER A 444 -8.07 -13.18 6.93
N GLN A 445 -8.31 -11.87 7.05
CA GLN A 445 -7.36 -10.93 7.60
C GLN A 445 -8.04 -9.96 8.57
N GLU A 446 -7.65 -9.97 9.83
CA GLU A 446 -8.13 -9.03 10.84
C GLU A 446 -7.60 -7.61 10.58
N GLY A 447 -8.40 -6.62 10.93
CA GLY A 447 -8.04 -5.20 10.76
C GLY A 447 -8.32 -4.62 9.37
N GLU A 448 -8.60 -5.46 8.36
CA GLU A 448 -8.79 -5.05 6.96
C GLU A 448 -10.25 -4.71 6.60
N ALA A 449 -11.20 -4.87 7.53
CA ALA A 449 -12.58 -4.47 7.32
C ALA A 449 -12.73 -2.95 7.12
N GLY A 450 -13.75 -2.54 6.38
CA GLY A 450 -14.20 -1.15 6.35
C GLY A 450 -14.67 -0.70 7.74
N PHE A 451 -14.70 0.59 8.01
CA PHE A 451 -15.20 1.08 9.30
C PHE A 451 -16.68 0.75 9.54
N TYR A 452 -17.41 0.50 8.47
CA TYR A 452 -18.86 0.25 8.44
C TYR A 452 -19.25 -1.23 8.30
N GLY A 453 -18.35 -2.11 7.92
CA GLY A 453 -18.65 -3.53 7.74
C GLY A 453 -17.46 -4.36 7.25
N PRO A 454 -17.58 -5.70 7.32
CA PRO A 454 -16.64 -6.61 6.70
C PRO A 454 -16.71 -6.49 5.19
N LYS A 455 -15.69 -6.98 4.48
CA LYS A 455 -15.63 -6.92 3.02
C LYS A 455 -14.89 -8.11 2.43
N LEU A 456 -15.21 -8.44 1.20
CA LEU A 456 -14.45 -9.35 0.37
C LEU A 456 -13.68 -8.55 -0.68
N ASP A 457 -12.36 -8.54 -0.59
CA ASP A 457 -11.48 -7.93 -1.58
C ASP A 457 -10.94 -8.98 -2.55
N PHE A 458 -10.91 -8.62 -3.85
CA PHE A 458 -10.21 -9.40 -4.86
C PHE A 458 -8.86 -8.74 -5.12
N VAL A 459 -7.80 -9.43 -4.74
CA VAL A 459 -6.41 -8.97 -4.87
C VAL A 459 -5.76 -9.73 -6.01
N PHE A 460 -5.40 -9.05 -7.07
CA PHE A 460 -4.69 -9.61 -8.21
C PHE A 460 -3.22 -9.17 -8.23
N ARG A 461 -2.40 -9.88 -9.00
CA ARG A 461 -1.00 -9.52 -9.22
C ARG A 461 -0.82 -8.93 -10.61
N ASP A 462 -0.15 -7.79 -10.68
CA ASP A 462 0.25 -7.22 -11.96
C ASP A 462 1.48 -7.97 -12.55
N ALA A 463 1.91 -7.56 -13.74
CA ALA A 463 3.06 -8.15 -14.42
C ALA A 463 4.39 -7.99 -13.64
N LEU A 464 4.45 -7.12 -12.65
CA LEU A 464 5.58 -6.95 -11.73
C LEU A 464 5.46 -7.80 -10.46
N GLY A 465 4.35 -8.53 -10.30
CA GLY A 465 4.04 -9.27 -9.07
C GLY A 465 3.47 -8.41 -7.95
N ARG A 466 3.24 -7.10 -8.18
CA ARG A 466 2.65 -6.21 -7.17
C ARG A 466 1.18 -6.54 -6.99
N LYS A 467 0.73 -6.50 -5.73
CA LYS A 467 -0.65 -6.79 -5.38
C LYS A 467 -1.51 -5.53 -5.50
N TRP A 468 -2.64 -5.65 -6.19
CA TRP A 468 -3.64 -4.59 -6.35
C TRP A 468 -5.02 -5.11 -5.97
N GLN A 469 -5.76 -4.31 -5.21
CA GLN A 469 -7.18 -4.56 -4.97
C GLN A 469 -7.96 -4.07 -6.20
N LEU A 470 -8.63 -4.98 -6.89
CA LEU A 470 -9.36 -4.67 -8.12
C LEU A 470 -10.86 -4.51 -7.91
N GLY A 471 -11.45 -5.27 -7.01
CA GLY A 471 -12.87 -5.22 -6.68
C GLY A 471 -13.10 -5.52 -5.21
N THR A 472 -14.24 -5.05 -4.70
CA THR A 472 -14.66 -5.26 -3.29
C THR A 472 -16.16 -5.50 -3.24
N VAL A 473 -16.58 -6.46 -2.43
CA VAL A 473 -17.97 -6.76 -2.09
C VAL A 473 -18.18 -6.55 -0.60
#